data_b20094635416a5e7e41caf42b4044cb2
#
_entry.id   b20094635416a5e7e41caf42b4044cb2
#
_cell.length_a   1.000
_cell.length_b   1.000
_cell.length_c   1.000
_cell.angle_alpha   90.00
_cell.angle_beta   90.00
_cell.angle_gamma   90.00
#
_symmetry.space_group_name_H-M   'P 1'
#
loop_
_entity.id
_entity.type
_entity.pdbx_description
1 polymer ?
#
loop_
_entity_poly.entity_id
_entity_poly.type
_entity_poly.pdbx_seq_one_letter_code
_entity_poly.pdbx_strand_id
1 'polypeptide(L)'
;VSLPNPVIFGPGDYGLPDRARFVAEDPRFRKLIQPSEWAVEFYRPSCGDKMMAMPVGIDTDRWHDSAQTTKDLDVLVYDKIRWHREREVPRVLERVTEHLRRNGRSFETLRYGEHHHATFASLMRRSRAMLFLCEHETQGIACNETMSSNVPVLAWDEGALVDPMFRKFAPPDFRVSSVPYFDGRCGERFTMDTFETTLARFWSNLGSYHPREYVLENLSLEKSARTYLAAYSSLMPER
;
A
#
# COMPACT_ATOMS: atom_id res chain seq x y z
N VAL A 1 15.47 -20.25 24.58
CA VAL A 1 14.85 -21.35 23.82
C VAL A 1 15.72 -21.60 22.60
N SER A 2 16.19 -22.85 22.42
CA SER A 2 16.86 -23.27 21.18
C SER A 2 15.81 -23.57 20.12
N LEU A 3 15.94 -22.93 18.96
CA LEU A 3 15.11 -23.23 17.79
C LEU A 3 15.93 -24.11 16.85
N PRO A 4 15.46 -25.34 16.52
CA PRO A 4 16.22 -26.29 15.71
C PRO A 4 16.31 -25.89 14.22
N ASN A 5 15.38 -25.04 13.76
CA ASN A 5 15.29 -24.61 12.38
C ASN A 5 15.64 -23.12 12.22
N PRO A 6 16.09 -22.69 11.05
CA PRO A 6 16.22 -21.27 10.74
C PRO A 6 14.86 -20.55 10.85
N VAL A 7 14.91 -19.29 11.26
CA VAL A 7 13.69 -18.48 11.44
C VAL A 7 13.70 -17.32 10.45
N ILE A 8 12.57 -17.16 9.78
CA ILE A 8 12.21 -15.93 9.06
C ILE A 8 11.28 -15.13 9.97
N PHE A 9 11.59 -13.86 10.21
CA PHE A 9 10.79 -13.00 11.07
C PHE A 9 10.13 -11.88 10.25
N GLY A 10 8.82 -11.72 10.40
CA GLY A 10 8.01 -10.74 9.68
C GLY A 10 6.95 -11.38 8.75
N PRO A 11 6.25 -10.58 7.94
CA PRO A 11 6.32 -9.13 7.89
C PRO A 11 5.78 -8.51 9.18
N GLY A 12 6.42 -7.45 9.66
CA GLY A 12 5.96 -6.83 10.89
C GLY A 12 6.78 -5.63 11.33
N ASP A 13 6.32 -5.06 12.44
CA ASP A 13 6.99 -3.95 13.09
C ASP A 13 8.15 -4.47 13.94
N TYR A 14 9.36 -4.05 13.59
CA TYR A 14 10.57 -4.32 14.39
C TYR A 14 10.86 -3.19 15.38
N GLY A 15 9.93 -2.24 15.50
CA GLY A 15 10.16 -1.00 16.22
C GLY A 15 11.02 -0.01 15.42
N LEU A 16 11.63 0.93 16.11
CA LEU A 16 12.54 1.89 15.48
C LEU A 16 13.84 1.22 15.04
N PRO A 17 14.58 1.75 14.06
CA PRO A 17 15.81 1.16 13.53
C PRO A 17 16.86 0.82 14.56
N ASP A 18 17.01 1.62 15.63
CA ASP A 18 17.91 1.36 16.75
C ASP A 18 17.54 0.09 17.53
N ARG A 19 16.23 -0.23 17.64
CA ARG A 19 15.74 -1.47 18.26
C ARG A 19 15.74 -2.64 17.28
N ALA A 20 15.46 -2.41 16.02
CA ALA A 20 15.49 -3.43 14.97
C ALA A 20 16.87 -4.12 14.89
N ARG A 21 17.94 -3.41 15.20
CA ARG A 21 19.30 -3.95 15.30
C ARG A 21 19.39 -5.15 16.24
N PHE A 22 18.75 -5.12 17.41
CA PHE A 22 18.77 -6.25 18.36
C PHE A 22 18.12 -7.51 17.79
N VAL A 23 17.07 -7.34 16.97
CA VAL A 23 16.46 -8.46 16.26
C VAL A 23 17.41 -9.00 15.19
N ALA A 24 18.09 -8.12 14.46
CA ALA A 24 19.02 -8.53 13.42
C ALA A 24 20.29 -9.22 13.96
N GLU A 25 20.76 -8.83 15.15
CA GLU A 25 21.93 -9.43 15.80
C GLU A 25 21.63 -10.83 16.37
N ASP A 26 20.37 -11.18 16.62
CA ASP A 26 20.00 -12.51 17.10
C ASP A 26 20.25 -13.57 15.99
N PRO A 27 21.14 -14.57 16.25
CA PRO A 27 21.52 -15.55 15.23
C PRO A 27 20.38 -16.50 14.82
N ARG A 28 19.29 -16.55 15.60
CA ARG A 28 18.11 -17.36 15.29
C ARG A 28 17.37 -16.83 14.08
N PHE A 29 17.35 -15.49 13.88
CA PHE A 29 16.70 -14.85 12.74
C PHE A 29 17.66 -14.77 11.55
N ARG A 30 17.35 -15.52 10.52
CA ARG A 30 18.17 -15.63 9.31
C ARG A 30 17.69 -14.70 8.19
N LYS A 31 16.40 -14.39 8.15
CA LYS A 31 15.79 -13.38 7.29
C LYS A 31 14.78 -12.54 8.06
N LEU A 32 14.71 -11.27 7.68
CA LEU A 32 13.78 -10.27 8.23
C LEU A 32 12.96 -9.71 7.08
N ILE A 33 11.63 -9.86 7.16
CA ILE A 33 10.73 -9.46 6.07
C ILE A 33 10.11 -8.11 6.38
N GLN A 34 10.16 -7.20 5.39
CA GLN A 34 9.34 -5.99 5.35
C GLN A 34 8.40 -6.04 4.14
N PRO A 35 7.22 -5.36 4.23
CA PRO A 35 6.22 -5.48 3.17
C PRO A 35 6.62 -4.85 1.84
N SER A 36 7.60 -3.96 1.78
CA SER A 36 8.03 -3.26 0.56
C SER A 36 9.51 -2.95 0.52
N GLU A 37 10.02 -2.66 -0.68
CA GLU A 37 11.42 -2.32 -0.90
C GLU A 37 11.85 -1.07 -0.12
N TRP A 38 11.03 0.02 -0.11
CA TRP A 38 11.41 1.20 0.65
C TRP A 38 11.50 0.93 2.16
N ALA A 39 10.65 0.03 2.69
CA ALA A 39 10.72 -0.37 4.09
C ALA A 39 11.98 -1.23 4.36
N VAL A 40 12.38 -2.08 3.43
CA VAL A 40 13.66 -2.80 3.47
C VAL A 40 14.82 -1.82 3.50
N GLU A 41 14.85 -0.86 2.58
CA GLU A 41 15.91 0.16 2.52
C GLU A 41 15.99 1.00 3.80
N PHE A 42 14.84 1.31 4.40
CA PHE A 42 14.78 2.04 5.67
C PHE A 42 15.47 1.28 6.83
N TYR A 43 15.28 -0.04 6.90
CA TYR A 43 15.87 -0.86 7.96
C TYR A 43 17.25 -1.44 7.61
N ARG A 44 17.66 -1.42 6.35
CA ARG A 44 18.94 -2.00 5.89
C ARG A 44 20.16 -1.50 6.67
N PRO A 45 20.30 -0.19 7.02
CA PRO A 45 21.44 0.27 7.83
C PRO A 45 21.56 -0.41 9.20
N SER A 46 20.43 -0.84 9.78
CA SER A 46 20.39 -1.50 11.09
C SER A 46 20.39 -3.04 11.02
N CYS A 47 19.85 -3.60 9.94
CA CYS A 47 19.57 -5.03 9.83
C CYS A 47 20.39 -5.76 8.75
N GLY A 48 21.10 -5.01 7.89
CA GLY A 48 22.00 -5.55 6.88
C GLY A 48 21.30 -6.46 5.86
N ASP A 49 22.04 -7.47 5.38
CA ASP A 49 21.61 -8.38 4.30
C ASP A 49 20.55 -9.42 4.71
N LYS A 50 20.15 -9.41 5.98
CA LYS A 50 19.02 -10.24 6.42
C LYS A 50 17.68 -9.73 5.90
N MET A 51 17.62 -8.45 5.52
CA MET A 51 16.39 -7.83 5.03
C MET A 51 15.95 -8.35 3.67
N MET A 52 14.64 -8.58 3.52
CA MET A 52 14.00 -8.87 2.23
C MET A 52 12.61 -8.26 2.14
N ALA A 53 12.22 -7.82 0.97
CA ALA A 53 10.85 -7.38 0.71
C ALA A 53 9.96 -8.59 0.39
N MET A 54 8.79 -8.63 1.03
CA MET A 54 7.75 -9.58 0.68
C MET A 54 6.38 -9.01 1.08
N PRO A 55 5.49 -8.77 0.10
CA PRO A 55 4.13 -8.33 0.40
C PRO A 55 3.34 -9.43 1.09
N VAL A 56 2.43 -9.06 1.97
CA VAL A 56 1.35 -9.94 2.42
C VAL A 56 0.42 -10.19 1.24
N GLY A 57 0.11 -11.45 0.97
CA GLY A 57 -0.74 -11.83 -0.16
C GLY A 57 -2.18 -11.35 0.02
N ILE A 58 -2.80 -11.02 -1.11
CA ILE A 58 -4.21 -10.64 -1.20
C ILE A 58 -5.05 -11.86 -1.54
N ASP A 59 -6.12 -12.08 -0.79
CA ASP A 59 -7.14 -13.09 -1.10
C ASP A 59 -7.98 -12.64 -2.30
N THR A 60 -7.57 -13.06 -3.49
CA THR A 60 -8.17 -12.64 -4.76
C THR A 60 -9.54 -13.28 -5.03
N ASP A 61 -9.92 -14.32 -4.27
CA ASP A 61 -11.26 -14.91 -4.33
C ASP A 61 -12.25 -14.10 -3.49
N ARG A 62 -11.84 -13.68 -2.30
CA ARG A 62 -12.60 -12.75 -1.47
C ARG A 62 -12.74 -11.37 -2.13
N TRP A 63 -11.65 -10.86 -2.71
CA TRP A 63 -11.58 -9.59 -3.43
C TRP A 63 -11.64 -9.83 -4.95
N HIS A 64 -12.73 -10.49 -5.38
CA HIS A 64 -12.97 -10.83 -6.77
C HIS A 64 -13.33 -9.60 -7.62
N ASP A 65 -13.28 -9.75 -8.94
CA ASP A 65 -13.64 -8.73 -9.89
C ASP A 65 -15.06 -8.20 -9.64
N SER A 66 -15.19 -6.89 -9.53
CA SER A 66 -16.46 -6.20 -9.31
C SER A 66 -17.04 -5.58 -10.58
N ALA A 67 -16.55 -5.95 -11.76
CA ALA A 67 -17.04 -5.40 -13.04
C ALA A 67 -18.55 -5.63 -13.25
N GLN A 68 -19.11 -6.70 -12.71
CA GLN A 68 -20.55 -7.01 -12.77
C GLN A 68 -21.39 -6.28 -11.71
N THR A 69 -20.75 -5.58 -10.76
CA THR A 69 -21.48 -4.80 -9.76
C THR A 69 -21.89 -3.47 -10.35
N THR A 70 -23.15 -3.06 -10.09
CA THR A 70 -23.63 -1.73 -10.52
C THR A 70 -22.76 -0.64 -9.89
N LYS A 71 -22.20 0.22 -10.74
CA LYS A 71 -21.34 1.34 -10.35
C LYS A 71 -22.18 2.61 -10.23
N ASP A 72 -22.74 2.86 -9.06
CA ASP A 72 -23.58 4.02 -8.75
C ASP A 72 -22.81 5.16 -8.04
N LEU A 73 -21.53 4.94 -7.74
CA LEU A 73 -20.59 5.95 -7.26
C LEU A 73 -19.47 6.17 -8.27
N ASP A 74 -19.13 7.43 -8.55
CA ASP A 74 -17.95 7.71 -9.35
C ASP A 74 -16.68 7.40 -8.55
N VAL A 75 -16.61 7.84 -7.28
CA VAL A 75 -15.39 7.77 -6.49
C VAL A 75 -15.64 7.34 -5.05
N LEU A 76 -14.85 6.38 -4.57
CA LEU A 76 -14.59 6.20 -3.15
C LEU A 76 -13.36 7.03 -2.77
N VAL A 77 -13.52 8.06 -1.95
CA VAL A 77 -12.42 8.81 -1.36
C VAL A 77 -11.99 8.11 -0.07
N TYR A 78 -10.81 7.49 -0.09
CA TYR A 78 -10.27 6.80 1.07
C TYR A 78 -9.29 7.72 1.81
N ASP A 79 -9.76 8.36 2.89
CA ASP A 79 -8.98 9.27 3.73
C ASP A 79 -8.12 8.46 4.72
N LYS A 80 -6.86 8.28 4.38
CA LYS A 80 -5.83 7.71 5.25
C LYS A 80 -4.73 8.72 5.56
N ILE A 81 -5.11 10.00 5.66
CA ILE A 81 -4.22 11.06 6.15
C ILE A 81 -4.01 10.84 7.64
N ARG A 82 -2.79 10.46 8.03
CA ARG A 82 -2.45 10.06 9.41
C ARG A 82 -1.72 11.17 10.17
N TRP A 83 -0.84 11.89 9.50
CA TRP A 83 0.01 12.90 10.13
C TRP A 83 -0.37 14.31 9.72
N HIS A 84 -0.19 15.25 10.64
CA HIS A 84 -0.43 16.68 10.40
C HIS A 84 -1.82 16.98 9.80
N ARG A 85 -2.85 16.30 10.28
CA ARG A 85 -4.21 16.37 9.71
C ARG A 85 -4.78 17.78 9.64
N GLU A 86 -4.48 18.63 10.63
CA GLU A 86 -4.92 20.03 10.67
C GLU A 86 -4.40 20.86 9.48
N ARG A 87 -3.28 20.44 8.89
CA ARG A 87 -2.69 21.05 7.69
C ARG A 87 -3.09 20.29 6.42
N GLU A 88 -3.03 18.95 6.46
CA GLU A 88 -3.18 18.13 5.26
C GLU A 88 -4.64 17.93 4.87
N VAL A 89 -5.59 17.92 5.79
CA VAL A 89 -7.01 17.80 5.44
C VAL A 89 -7.47 18.97 4.56
N PRO A 90 -7.27 20.26 4.94
CA PRO A 90 -7.61 21.37 4.04
C PRO A 90 -6.84 21.33 2.70
N ARG A 91 -5.57 20.99 2.74
CA ARG A 91 -4.70 20.99 1.56
C ARG A 91 -5.06 19.87 0.56
N VAL A 92 -5.43 18.69 1.05
CA VAL A 92 -5.61 17.49 0.23
C VAL A 92 -7.07 17.07 0.18
N LEU A 93 -7.67 16.65 1.30
CA LEU A 93 -9.02 16.07 1.32
C LEU A 93 -10.09 17.08 0.88
N GLU A 94 -10.09 18.27 1.45
CA GLU A 94 -11.10 19.30 1.13
C GLU A 94 -10.95 19.77 -0.32
N ARG A 95 -9.72 20.03 -0.79
CA ARG A 95 -9.46 20.42 -2.18
C ARG A 95 -9.92 19.35 -3.18
N VAL A 96 -9.63 18.08 -2.88
CA VAL A 96 -10.05 16.95 -3.72
C VAL A 96 -11.57 16.82 -3.76
N THR A 97 -12.22 16.81 -2.60
CA THR A 97 -13.68 16.66 -2.51
C THR A 97 -14.43 17.87 -3.09
N GLU A 98 -13.92 19.08 -2.93
CA GLU A 98 -14.47 20.28 -3.55
C GLU A 98 -14.36 20.20 -5.09
N HIS A 99 -13.23 19.76 -5.62
CA HIS A 99 -13.07 19.56 -7.06
C HIS A 99 -14.07 18.52 -7.61
N LEU A 100 -14.27 17.39 -6.90
CA LEU A 100 -15.26 16.38 -7.29
C LEU A 100 -16.68 16.98 -7.31
N ARG A 101 -17.07 17.74 -6.29
CA ARG A 101 -18.40 18.40 -6.22
C ARG A 101 -18.60 19.38 -7.39
N ARG A 102 -17.62 20.25 -7.66
CA ARG A 102 -17.70 21.23 -8.76
C ARG A 102 -17.86 20.56 -10.11
N ASN A 103 -17.32 19.36 -10.28
CA ASN A 103 -17.42 18.59 -11.52
C ASN A 103 -18.58 17.58 -11.53
N GLY A 104 -19.52 17.69 -10.56
CA GLY A 104 -20.72 16.85 -10.51
C GLY A 104 -20.44 15.35 -10.29
N ARG A 105 -19.30 15.00 -9.71
CA ARG A 105 -18.95 13.62 -9.42
C ARG A 105 -19.59 13.14 -8.12
N SER A 106 -20.24 11.98 -8.18
CA SER A 106 -20.73 11.31 -6.98
C SER A 106 -19.58 10.65 -6.22
N PHE A 107 -19.54 10.87 -4.91
CA PHE A 107 -18.49 10.24 -4.08
C PHE A 107 -18.95 10.00 -2.65
N GLU A 108 -18.32 9.03 -2.01
CA GLU A 108 -18.38 8.78 -0.58
C GLU A 108 -16.98 8.85 0.02
N THR A 109 -16.87 9.32 1.26
CA THR A 109 -15.59 9.41 1.96
C THR A 109 -15.56 8.42 3.11
N LEU A 110 -14.54 7.56 3.13
CA LEU A 110 -14.24 6.68 4.26
C LEU A 110 -12.94 7.10 4.92
N ARG A 111 -12.99 7.32 6.23
CA ARG A 111 -11.81 7.58 7.03
C ARG A 111 -11.23 6.27 7.58
N TYR A 112 -9.93 6.10 7.40
CA TYR A 112 -9.18 4.97 7.95
C TYR A 112 -9.34 4.89 9.48
N GLY A 113 -9.64 3.69 9.98
CA GLY A 113 -9.85 3.43 11.39
C GLY A 113 -11.24 3.79 11.92
N GLU A 114 -12.11 4.44 11.12
CA GLU A 114 -13.45 4.87 11.54
C GLU A 114 -14.59 4.14 10.77
N HIS A 115 -14.27 3.05 10.08
CA HIS A 115 -15.27 2.27 9.32
C HIS A 115 -15.10 0.77 9.53
N HIS A 116 -16.20 0.04 9.32
CA HIS A 116 -16.16 -1.42 9.26
C HIS A 116 -15.67 -1.89 7.89
N HIS A 117 -14.94 -3.00 7.89
CA HIS A 117 -14.43 -3.59 6.65
C HIS A 117 -15.52 -3.95 5.63
N ALA A 118 -16.72 -4.35 6.10
CA ALA A 118 -17.88 -4.59 5.24
C ALA A 118 -18.37 -3.31 4.52
N THR A 119 -18.34 -2.17 5.19
CA THR A 119 -18.69 -0.87 4.60
C THR A 119 -17.70 -0.50 3.51
N PHE A 120 -16.39 -0.65 3.78
CA PHE A 120 -15.35 -0.44 2.78
C PHE A 120 -15.57 -1.32 1.54
N ALA A 121 -15.77 -2.64 1.73
CA ALA A 121 -15.98 -3.57 0.64
C ALA A 121 -17.22 -3.23 -0.20
N SER A 122 -18.31 -2.82 0.44
CA SER A 122 -19.55 -2.42 -0.25
C SER A 122 -19.35 -1.16 -1.11
N LEU A 123 -18.81 -0.10 -0.52
CA LEU A 123 -18.61 1.17 -1.23
C LEU A 123 -17.58 1.03 -2.35
N MET A 124 -16.48 0.33 -2.10
CA MET A 124 -15.44 0.10 -3.08
C MET A 124 -15.98 -0.63 -4.32
N ARG A 125 -16.78 -1.70 -4.14
CA ARG A 125 -17.36 -2.44 -5.26
C ARG A 125 -18.36 -1.62 -6.08
N ARG A 126 -19.09 -0.69 -5.47
CA ARG A 126 -20.03 0.22 -6.12
C ARG A 126 -19.34 1.41 -6.81
N SER A 127 -18.08 1.67 -6.50
CA SER A 127 -17.33 2.80 -7.05
C SER A 127 -16.67 2.46 -8.39
N ARG A 128 -16.60 3.45 -9.28
CA ARG A 128 -15.86 3.34 -10.55
C ARG A 128 -14.37 3.46 -10.36
N ALA A 129 -13.94 4.21 -9.33
CA ALA A 129 -12.55 4.42 -8.97
C ALA A 129 -12.38 4.65 -7.46
N MET A 130 -11.17 4.48 -6.95
CA MET A 130 -10.80 4.95 -5.61
C MET A 130 -9.76 6.08 -5.69
N LEU A 131 -10.01 7.16 -4.95
CA LEU A 131 -9.03 8.18 -4.59
C LEU A 131 -8.39 7.79 -3.26
N PHE A 132 -7.12 7.38 -3.31
CA PHE A 132 -6.38 6.92 -2.14
C PHE A 132 -5.52 8.05 -1.59
N LEU A 133 -5.95 8.65 -0.47
CA LEU A 133 -5.30 9.79 0.16
C LEU A 133 -4.48 9.32 1.36
N CYS A 134 -3.24 8.97 1.14
CA CYS A 134 -2.31 8.50 2.15
C CYS A 134 -0.92 9.07 1.88
N GLU A 135 -0.19 9.46 2.92
CA GLU A 135 1.14 10.03 2.78
C GLU A 135 2.16 8.97 2.31
N HIS A 136 2.14 7.82 2.96
CA HIS A 136 2.95 6.65 2.59
C HIS A 136 2.44 5.37 3.26
N GLU A 137 2.70 4.24 2.66
CA GLU A 137 2.32 2.91 3.12
C GLU A 137 3.46 1.92 3.01
N THR A 138 3.57 1.01 3.97
CA THR A 138 4.49 -0.12 3.83
C THR A 138 4.01 -1.13 2.81
N GLN A 139 2.70 -1.33 2.67
CA GLN A 139 2.12 -2.14 1.61
C GLN A 139 0.86 -1.52 0.99
N GLY A 140 -0.05 -0.96 1.81
CA GLY A 140 -1.32 -0.41 1.34
C GLY A 140 -2.38 -1.47 1.07
N ILE A 141 -2.72 -2.30 2.07
CA ILE A 141 -3.66 -3.44 1.92
C ILE A 141 -5.00 -2.99 1.30
N ALA A 142 -5.62 -1.91 1.79
CA ALA A 142 -6.89 -1.42 1.24
C ALA A 142 -6.77 -1.02 -0.25
N CYS A 143 -5.65 -0.44 -0.66
CA CYS A 143 -5.36 -0.17 -2.07
C CYS A 143 -5.27 -1.48 -2.87
N ASN A 144 -4.53 -2.46 -2.37
CA ASN A 144 -4.34 -3.75 -3.06
C ASN A 144 -5.64 -4.56 -3.15
N GLU A 145 -6.51 -4.51 -2.11
CA GLU A 145 -7.84 -5.12 -2.11
C GLU A 145 -8.76 -4.45 -3.15
N THR A 146 -8.67 -3.13 -3.28
CA THR A 146 -9.38 -2.35 -4.31
C THR A 146 -8.93 -2.76 -5.71
N MET A 147 -7.64 -2.80 -5.94
CA MET A 147 -7.05 -3.24 -7.22
C MET A 147 -7.41 -4.69 -7.54
N SER A 148 -7.43 -5.58 -6.55
CA SER A 148 -7.87 -6.97 -6.71
C SER A 148 -9.32 -7.06 -7.19
N SER A 149 -10.18 -6.14 -6.76
CA SER A 149 -11.57 -6.04 -7.19
C SER A 149 -11.75 -5.32 -8.54
N ASN A 150 -10.66 -5.09 -9.27
CA ASN A 150 -10.60 -4.44 -10.58
C ASN A 150 -11.10 -2.98 -10.56
N VAL A 151 -10.91 -2.28 -9.45
CA VAL A 151 -11.24 -0.87 -9.31
C VAL A 151 -9.95 -0.04 -9.43
N PRO A 152 -9.82 0.82 -10.45
CA PRO A 152 -8.66 1.67 -10.65
C PRO A 152 -8.45 2.66 -9.49
N VAL A 153 -7.18 2.96 -9.23
CA VAL A 153 -6.80 3.82 -8.11
C VAL A 153 -6.08 5.08 -8.60
N LEU A 154 -6.53 6.23 -8.11
CA LEU A 154 -5.80 7.48 -8.22
C LEU A 154 -5.19 7.79 -6.85
N ALA A 155 -3.87 7.70 -6.70
CA ALA A 155 -3.17 7.76 -5.44
C ALA A 155 -2.45 9.09 -5.23
N TRP A 156 -2.69 9.75 -4.10
CA TRP A 156 -1.88 10.88 -3.66
C TRP A 156 -0.53 10.35 -3.16
N ASP A 157 0.57 10.72 -3.84
CA ASP A 157 1.91 10.22 -3.57
C ASP A 157 2.95 11.33 -3.73
N GLU A 158 3.27 12.02 -2.64
CA GLU A 158 4.34 13.05 -2.62
C GLU A 158 5.73 12.42 -2.49
N GLY A 159 5.80 11.14 -2.18
CA GLY A 159 7.05 10.40 -2.04
C GLY A 159 7.88 10.78 -0.82
N ALA A 160 7.32 11.42 0.19
CA ALA A 160 8.02 11.90 1.37
C ALA A 160 7.68 11.07 2.61
N LEU A 161 8.69 10.68 3.37
CA LEU A 161 8.50 10.07 4.69
C LEU A 161 8.14 11.16 5.70
N VAL A 162 6.88 11.19 6.16
CA VAL A 162 6.36 12.25 7.05
C VAL A 162 6.08 11.79 8.47
N ASP A 163 6.14 10.49 8.75
CA ASP A 163 5.99 9.96 10.11
C ASP A 163 7.08 10.54 11.02
N PRO A 164 6.72 11.33 12.06
CA PRO A 164 7.71 11.99 12.91
C PRO A 164 8.62 11.02 13.68
N MET A 165 8.13 9.80 13.95
CA MET A 165 8.92 8.78 14.65
C MET A 165 10.00 8.19 13.75
N PHE A 166 9.67 7.93 12.48
CA PHE A 166 10.58 7.31 11.53
C PHE A 166 11.45 8.33 10.80
N ARG A 167 10.92 9.53 10.53
CA ARG A 167 11.60 10.57 9.75
C ARG A 167 13.00 10.91 10.28
N LYS A 168 13.21 10.89 11.58
CA LYS A 168 14.49 11.19 12.22
C LYS A 168 15.61 10.16 11.96
N PHE A 169 15.24 8.97 11.49
CA PHE A 169 16.18 7.90 11.16
C PHE A 169 16.49 7.80 9.66
N ALA A 170 15.76 8.53 8.84
CA ALA A 170 15.94 8.51 7.39
C ALA A 170 16.77 9.70 6.90
N PRO A 171 17.57 9.54 5.83
CA PRO A 171 18.21 10.66 5.15
C PRO A 171 17.18 11.70 4.67
N PRO A 172 17.59 12.97 4.46
CA PRO A 172 16.67 14.02 4.00
C PRO A 172 15.96 13.70 2.70
N ASP A 173 16.59 13.01 1.79
CA ASP A 173 16.16 12.64 0.45
C ASP A 173 15.54 11.24 0.38
N PHE A 174 15.31 10.58 1.51
CA PHE A 174 14.72 9.24 1.55
C PHE A 174 13.31 9.25 0.96
N ARG A 175 13.11 8.37 -0.04
CA ARG A 175 11.85 8.28 -0.77
C ARG A 175 11.01 7.10 -0.32
N VAL A 176 9.71 7.34 -0.24
CA VAL A 176 8.68 6.34 0.09
C VAL A 176 7.54 6.44 -0.92
N SER A 177 6.55 5.56 -0.83
CA SER A 177 5.35 5.65 -1.66
C SER A 177 4.10 5.37 -0.84
N SER A 178 3.00 6.00 -1.20
CA SER A 178 1.67 5.65 -0.69
C SER A 178 1.16 4.35 -1.30
N VAL A 179 1.67 3.97 -2.47
CA VAL A 179 1.30 2.76 -3.23
C VAL A 179 2.55 2.04 -3.72
N PRO A 180 3.29 1.34 -2.85
CA PRO A 180 4.56 0.69 -3.20
C PRO A 180 4.42 -0.43 -4.24
N TYR A 181 3.22 -1.00 -4.38
CA TYR A 181 2.88 -2.03 -5.36
C TYR A 181 1.89 -1.47 -6.37
N PHE A 182 2.43 -0.85 -7.43
CA PHE A 182 1.61 -0.09 -8.36
C PHE A 182 2.34 0.17 -9.69
N ASP A 183 1.68 -0.12 -10.81
CA ASP A 183 2.12 0.27 -12.14
C ASP A 183 0.99 0.93 -12.96
N GLY A 184 1.24 1.20 -14.25
CA GLY A 184 0.28 1.88 -15.12
C GLY A 184 -1.04 1.12 -15.34
N ARG A 185 -1.13 -0.17 -15.04
CA ARG A 185 -2.38 -0.94 -15.07
C ARG A 185 -3.30 -0.59 -13.91
N CYS A 186 -2.71 -0.14 -12.79
CA CYS A 186 -3.44 0.09 -11.55
C CYS A 186 -4.19 1.43 -11.53
N GLY A 187 -3.74 2.38 -12.33
CA GLY A 187 -4.21 3.76 -12.33
C GLY A 187 -3.08 4.77 -12.36
N GLU A 188 -3.20 5.87 -11.62
CA GLU A 188 -2.20 6.94 -11.63
C GLU A 188 -1.83 7.43 -10.23
N ARG A 189 -0.63 8.04 -10.13
CA ARG A 189 -0.18 8.77 -8.94
C ARG A 189 -0.21 10.27 -9.22
N PHE A 190 -0.54 11.06 -8.20
CA PHE A 190 -0.50 12.51 -8.29
C PHE A 190 0.16 13.13 -7.07
N THR A 191 0.75 14.30 -7.25
CA THR A 191 1.04 15.27 -6.19
C THR A 191 -0.03 16.35 -6.20
N MET A 192 -0.12 17.16 -5.13
CA MET A 192 -1.14 18.22 -5.11
C MET A 192 -0.94 19.26 -6.22
N ASP A 193 0.26 19.41 -6.75
CA ASP A 193 0.56 20.30 -7.90
C ASP A 193 0.03 19.73 -9.23
N THR A 194 -0.04 18.41 -9.36
CA THR A 194 -0.49 17.73 -10.59
C THR A 194 -1.91 17.18 -10.49
N PHE A 195 -2.61 17.37 -9.37
CA PHE A 195 -3.88 16.73 -9.07
C PHE A 195 -4.91 16.86 -10.20
N GLU A 196 -5.24 18.09 -10.61
CA GLU A 196 -6.33 18.33 -11.57
C GLU A 196 -6.01 17.77 -12.96
N THR A 197 -4.78 17.94 -13.43
CA THR A 197 -4.33 17.40 -14.72
C THR A 197 -4.29 15.88 -14.73
N THR A 198 -3.81 15.29 -13.64
CA THR A 198 -3.75 13.82 -13.48
C THR A 198 -5.14 13.22 -13.34
N LEU A 199 -6.05 13.86 -12.58
CA LEU A 199 -7.43 13.41 -12.45
C LEU A 199 -8.16 13.43 -13.81
N ALA A 200 -7.99 14.50 -14.62
CA ALA A 200 -8.58 14.59 -15.95
C ALA A 200 -8.09 13.45 -16.86
N ARG A 201 -6.78 13.20 -16.88
CA ARG A 201 -6.19 12.09 -17.64
C ARG A 201 -6.66 10.73 -17.15
N PHE A 202 -6.69 10.53 -15.83
CA PHE A 202 -7.19 9.30 -15.20
C PHE A 202 -8.63 8.99 -15.63
N TRP A 203 -9.52 10.00 -15.61
CA TRP A 203 -10.91 9.82 -16.06
C TRP A 203 -11.02 9.49 -17.55
N SER A 204 -10.23 10.14 -18.39
CA SER A 204 -10.22 9.87 -19.83
C SER A 204 -9.78 8.43 -20.14
N ASN A 205 -8.93 7.86 -19.30
CA ASN A 205 -8.35 6.53 -19.46
C ASN A 205 -9.00 5.46 -18.56
N LEU A 206 -10.09 5.78 -17.84
CA LEU A 206 -10.64 4.90 -16.79
C LEU A 206 -10.90 3.46 -17.27
N GLY A 207 -11.35 3.28 -18.49
CA GLY A 207 -11.64 1.96 -19.07
C GLY A 207 -10.43 1.17 -19.54
N SER A 208 -9.24 1.76 -19.51
CA SER A 208 -7.99 1.11 -19.94
C SER A 208 -7.16 0.53 -18.78
N TYR A 209 -7.56 0.81 -17.53
CA TYR A 209 -6.89 0.24 -16.38
C TYR A 209 -7.36 -1.19 -16.09
N HIS A 210 -6.42 -2.06 -15.73
CA HIS A 210 -6.64 -3.47 -15.41
C HIS A 210 -5.91 -3.85 -14.11
N PRO A 211 -6.24 -3.20 -12.97
CA PRO A 211 -5.48 -3.35 -11.72
C PRO A 211 -5.50 -4.78 -11.18
N ARG A 212 -6.56 -5.54 -11.45
CA ARG A 212 -6.65 -6.93 -11.04
C ARG A 212 -5.55 -7.81 -11.66
N GLU A 213 -5.21 -7.59 -12.93
CA GLU A 213 -4.12 -8.33 -13.58
C GLU A 213 -2.80 -8.15 -12.84
N TYR A 214 -2.50 -6.91 -12.43
CA TYR A 214 -1.32 -6.62 -11.62
C TYR A 214 -1.32 -7.39 -10.29
N VAL A 215 -2.47 -7.43 -9.60
CA VAL A 215 -2.59 -8.12 -8.30
C VAL A 215 -2.45 -9.63 -8.46
N LEU A 216 -3.10 -10.24 -9.44
CA LEU A 216 -3.00 -11.67 -9.71
C LEU A 216 -1.55 -12.08 -10.02
N GLU A 217 -0.84 -11.26 -10.77
CA GLU A 217 0.55 -11.52 -11.15
C GLU A 217 1.53 -11.36 -9.98
N ASN A 218 1.33 -10.33 -9.11
CA ASN A 218 2.35 -9.88 -8.18
C ASN A 218 2.00 -10.06 -6.70
N LEU A 219 0.71 -10.06 -6.32
CA LEU A 219 0.28 -9.90 -4.95
C LEU A 219 -0.70 -10.98 -4.47
N SER A 220 -1.01 -12.01 -5.25
CA SER A 220 -1.90 -13.08 -4.80
C SER A 220 -1.33 -13.84 -3.60
N LEU A 221 -2.21 -14.48 -2.79
CA LEU A 221 -1.79 -15.36 -1.69
C LEU A 221 -0.80 -16.43 -2.16
N GLU A 222 -1.07 -17.02 -3.33
CA GLU A 222 -0.20 -18.03 -3.91
C GLU A 222 1.20 -17.47 -4.22
N LYS A 223 1.28 -16.28 -4.80
CA LYS A 223 2.55 -15.61 -5.10
C LYS A 223 3.36 -15.35 -3.85
N SER A 224 2.73 -14.80 -2.82
CA SER A 224 3.39 -14.53 -1.53
C SER A 224 3.83 -15.82 -0.85
N ALA A 225 3.00 -16.87 -0.86
CA ALA A 225 3.36 -18.17 -0.31
C ALA A 225 4.56 -18.78 -1.03
N ARG A 226 4.61 -18.73 -2.36
CA ARG A 226 5.77 -19.21 -3.15
C ARG A 226 7.04 -18.43 -2.81
N THR A 227 6.95 -17.11 -2.67
CA THR A 227 8.08 -16.25 -2.29
C THR A 227 8.60 -16.60 -0.90
N TYR A 228 7.68 -16.81 0.06
CA TYR A 228 8.05 -17.23 1.41
C TYR A 228 8.74 -18.60 1.42
N LEU A 229 8.16 -19.58 0.75
CA LEU A 229 8.71 -20.94 0.66
C LEU A 229 10.10 -20.96 0.00
N ALA A 230 10.30 -20.20 -1.06
CA ALA A 230 11.60 -20.07 -1.72
C ALA A 230 12.65 -19.45 -0.76
N ALA A 231 12.28 -18.38 -0.05
CA ALA A 231 13.14 -17.78 0.95
C ALA A 231 13.48 -18.74 2.09
N TYR A 232 12.50 -19.51 2.59
CA TYR A 232 12.72 -20.48 3.65
C TYR A 232 13.60 -21.65 3.17
N SER A 233 13.34 -22.18 1.97
CA SER A 233 14.12 -23.29 1.41
C SER A 233 15.59 -22.92 1.21
N SER A 234 15.88 -21.65 0.86
CA SER A 234 17.27 -21.18 0.71
C SER A 234 18.07 -21.16 2.04
N LEU A 235 17.38 -21.25 3.16
CA LEU A 235 18.02 -21.30 4.50
C LEU A 235 18.23 -22.72 5.02
N MET A 236 17.65 -23.71 4.38
CA MET A 236 17.80 -25.11 4.77
C MET A 236 19.14 -25.64 4.23
N PRO A 237 19.86 -26.48 5.01
CA PRO A 237 21.05 -27.16 4.50
C PRO A 237 20.69 -28.04 3.28
N GLU A 238 21.57 -28.07 2.31
CA GLU A 238 21.47 -29.05 1.22
C GLU A 238 21.47 -30.47 1.83
N ARG A 239 20.46 -31.24 1.44
CA ARG A 239 20.33 -32.63 1.90
C ARG A 239 21.25 -33.54 1.10
#